data_7408fa7497e5f0dd2e78e7c40e0087c5
#
_entry.id   7408fa7497e5f0dd2e78e7c40e0087c5
#
_cell.length_a   1.000
_cell.length_b   1.000
_cell.length_c   1.000
_cell.angle_alpha   90.00
_cell.angle_beta   90.00
_cell.angle_gamma   90.00
#
_symmetry.space_group_name_H-M   'P 1'
#
loop_
_entity.id
_entity.type
_entity.pdbx_description
1 polymer ?
#
loop_
_entity_poly.entity_id
_entity_poly.type
_entity_poly.pdbx_seq_one_letter_code
_entity_poly.pdbx_strand_id
1 'polypeptide(L)'
;MHSLKHQLLDVNGITLSLYVAGPESGRPVWLLHGFPECWHSWRQQITPLVTAGYQVFIPEMRGYGRSSAPRDPAAYDLITLCGDIQGAMDALGQQQVCMVGHDWGAPVAWHLALLEPQRVQAVVGMSVPFGGRPKQPAIGLMRQLHAEHFHYILYFQEVGVAEAEMDADIPRALRLMLHNLSAAVPKDCFLQAKPAGAKLFDGMQAPLSLPAWCSEAAFAEYVKTFAAHGFYGALNWYRNFERNWQRSDALAGMQIAQSALFLLGDLDPVGTLEAYTLKQMPKLVPHLEQHLLANCGHWIQNEQAEQVNALLLDFLARNYPA
;
A
#
# COMPACT_ATOMS: atom_id res chain seq x y z
N MET A 1 -15.82 -19.04 -9.85
CA MET A 1 -14.54 -18.46 -9.35
C MET A 1 -13.57 -18.47 -10.50
N HIS A 2 -13.00 -17.32 -10.84
CA HIS A 2 -11.93 -17.26 -11.83
C HIS A 2 -10.69 -17.96 -11.29
N SER A 3 -9.98 -18.73 -12.16
CA SER A 3 -8.75 -19.43 -11.77
C SER A 3 -7.67 -18.41 -11.41
N LEU A 4 -7.19 -18.43 -10.19
CA LEU A 4 -6.05 -17.64 -9.73
C LEU A 4 -4.78 -18.48 -9.91
N LYS A 5 -3.93 -18.09 -10.84
CA LYS A 5 -2.62 -18.72 -11.08
C LYS A 5 -1.60 -18.08 -10.16
N HIS A 6 -0.66 -18.87 -9.61
CA HIS A 6 0.46 -18.39 -8.83
C HIS A 6 1.77 -18.72 -9.54
N GLN A 7 2.71 -17.77 -9.57
CA GLN A 7 4.03 -17.97 -10.15
C GLN A 7 5.10 -17.21 -9.36
N LEU A 8 6.33 -17.62 -9.51
CA LEU A 8 7.51 -16.95 -8.96
C LEU A 8 8.32 -16.37 -10.12
N LEU A 9 8.73 -15.11 -9.99
CA LEU A 9 9.54 -14.40 -10.98
C LEU A 9 10.84 -13.96 -10.34
N ASP A 10 11.95 -14.27 -10.99
CA ASP A 10 13.26 -13.73 -10.56
C ASP A 10 13.49 -12.38 -11.22
N VAL A 11 13.36 -11.31 -10.45
CA VAL A 11 13.40 -9.92 -10.92
C VAL A 11 14.16 -9.05 -9.94
N ASN A 12 14.92 -8.09 -10.43
CA ASN A 12 15.59 -7.08 -9.60
C ASN A 12 16.36 -7.67 -8.39
N GLY A 13 16.97 -8.84 -8.58
CA GLY A 13 17.78 -9.54 -7.57
C GLY A 13 16.97 -10.22 -6.45
N ILE A 14 15.66 -10.39 -6.63
CA ILE A 14 14.77 -11.13 -5.72
C ILE A 14 13.90 -12.11 -6.49
N THR A 15 13.35 -13.10 -5.78
CA THR A 15 12.19 -13.86 -6.24
C THR A 15 10.93 -13.13 -5.80
N LEU A 16 10.10 -12.71 -6.75
CA LEU A 16 8.80 -12.07 -6.53
C LEU A 16 7.68 -13.10 -6.70
N SER A 17 6.85 -13.25 -5.70
CA SER A 17 5.63 -14.06 -5.74
C SER A 17 4.50 -13.26 -6.37
N LEU A 18 3.85 -13.81 -7.38
CA LEU A 18 2.84 -13.12 -8.17
C LEU A 18 1.60 -14.01 -8.38
N TYR A 19 0.45 -13.46 -8.06
CA TYR A 19 -0.86 -14.05 -8.38
C TYR A 19 -1.44 -13.37 -9.61
N VAL A 20 -2.00 -14.17 -10.53
CA VAL A 20 -2.56 -13.69 -11.80
C VAL A 20 -3.95 -14.26 -12.00
N ALA A 21 -4.90 -13.41 -12.40
CA ALA A 21 -6.26 -13.83 -12.75
C ALA A 21 -6.73 -13.09 -14.00
N GLY A 22 -7.67 -13.69 -14.72
CA GLY A 22 -8.29 -13.11 -15.91
C GLY A 22 -7.74 -13.63 -17.23
N PRO A 23 -8.28 -13.13 -18.36
CA PRO A 23 -7.88 -13.58 -19.69
C PRO A 23 -6.46 -13.12 -20.03
N GLU A 24 -5.68 -13.96 -20.70
CA GLU A 24 -4.30 -13.63 -21.11
C GLU A 24 -4.25 -12.46 -22.12
N SER A 25 -5.33 -12.22 -22.85
CA SER A 25 -5.47 -11.07 -23.75
C SER A 25 -5.99 -9.80 -23.06
N GLY A 26 -6.38 -9.89 -21.78
CA GLY A 26 -6.90 -8.74 -21.03
C GLY A 26 -5.83 -7.72 -20.75
N ARG A 27 -6.19 -6.44 -20.75
CA ARG A 27 -5.24 -5.37 -20.40
C ARG A 27 -4.78 -5.50 -18.93
N PRO A 28 -3.47 -5.34 -18.65
CA PRO A 28 -2.91 -5.58 -17.33
C PRO A 28 -3.32 -4.52 -16.30
N VAL A 29 -3.85 -4.95 -15.16
CA VAL A 29 -4.08 -4.13 -13.96
C VAL A 29 -3.28 -4.73 -12.81
N TRP A 30 -2.37 -3.95 -12.25
CA TRP A 30 -1.54 -4.32 -11.10
C TRP A 30 -2.18 -3.81 -9.81
N LEU A 31 -2.31 -4.69 -8.81
CA LEU A 31 -2.88 -4.39 -7.51
C LEU A 31 -1.79 -4.52 -6.43
N LEU A 32 -1.27 -3.39 -5.96
CA LEU A 32 -0.13 -3.28 -5.05
C LEU A 32 -0.63 -3.05 -3.63
N HIS A 33 -0.40 -4.01 -2.73
CA HIS A 33 -0.79 -3.91 -1.33
C HIS A 33 0.21 -3.11 -0.50
N GLY A 34 -0.20 -2.70 0.70
CA GLY A 34 0.64 -2.00 1.66
C GLY A 34 0.88 -2.76 2.97
N PHE A 35 0.92 -2.04 4.08
CA PHE A 35 1.26 -2.55 5.40
C PHE A 35 0.08 -2.43 6.39
N PRO A 36 -0.18 -3.44 7.21
CA PRO A 36 0.31 -4.81 7.16
C PRO A 36 -0.65 -5.72 6.36
N GLU A 37 -0.52 -5.69 5.05
CA GLU A 37 -1.42 -6.37 4.13
C GLU A 37 -0.75 -7.59 3.45
N CYS A 38 -1.45 -8.15 2.47
CA CYS A 38 -0.97 -9.21 1.58
C CYS A 38 -1.76 -9.20 0.26
N TRP A 39 -1.39 -10.05 -0.69
CA TRP A 39 -2.11 -10.20 -1.94
C TRP A 39 -3.64 -10.38 -1.76
N HIS A 40 -4.06 -11.04 -0.68
CA HIS A 40 -5.46 -11.35 -0.39
C HIS A 40 -6.29 -10.13 0.00
N SER A 41 -5.66 -8.99 0.31
CA SER A 41 -6.35 -7.70 0.50
C SER A 41 -7.17 -7.30 -0.72
N TRP A 42 -6.77 -7.74 -1.90
CA TRP A 42 -7.42 -7.44 -3.18
C TRP A 42 -8.50 -8.43 -3.60
N ARG A 43 -8.82 -9.43 -2.77
CA ARG A 43 -9.75 -10.54 -3.11
C ARG A 43 -11.10 -10.08 -3.67
N GLN A 44 -11.60 -8.91 -3.22
CA GLN A 44 -12.89 -8.38 -3.63
C GLN A 44 -12.83 -7.60 -4.96
N GLN A 45 -11.65 -7.20 -5.42
CA GLN A 45 -11.43 -6.51 -6.70
C GLN A 45 -11.16 -7.49 -7.85
N ILE A 46 -10.69 -8.70 -7.56
CA ILE A 46 -10.30 -9.69 -8.59
C ILE A 46 -11.48 -10.01 -9.52
N THR A 47 -12.60 -10.48 -8.97
CA THR A 47 -13.74 -10.92 -9.79
C THR A 47 -14.34 -9.78 -10.62
N PRO A 48 -14.60 -8.57 -10.07
CA PRO A 48 -15.10 -7.45 -10.87
C PRO A 48 -14.19 -7.07 -12.04
N LEU A 49 -12.88 -6.97 -11.79
CA LEU A 49 -11.90 -6.61 -12.83
C LEU A 49 -11.81 -7.67 -13.92
N VAL A 50 -11.75 -8.95 -13.53
CA VAL A 50 -11.70 -10.07 -14.49
C VAL A 50 -12.99 -10.16 -15.31
N THR A 51 -14.15 -9.94 -14.70
CA THR A 51 -15.43 -9.92 -15.40
C THR A 51 -15.52 -8.76 -16.40
N ALA A 52 -14.87 -7.63 -16.09
CA ALA A 52 -14.75 -6.49 -17.01
C ALA A 52 -13.71 -6.68 -18.13
N GLY A 53 -13.02 -7.84 -18.18
CA GLY A 53 -12.08 -8.18 -19.25
C GLY A 53 -10.61 -7.89 -18.95
N TYR A 54 -10.27 -7.39 -17.75
CA TYR A 54 -8.88 -7.11 -17.38
C TYR A 54 -8.13 -8.38 -16.95
N GLN A 55 -6.83 -8.40 -17.17
CA GLN A 55 -5.91 -9.33 -16.53
C GLN A 55 -5.32 -8.68 -15.29
N VAL A 56 -5.46 -9.33 -14.13
CA VAL A 56 -5.11 -8.78 -12.82
C VAL A 56 -3.83 -9.43 -12.32
N PHE A 57 -2.87 -8.61 -11.89
CA PHE A 57 -1.57 -8.99 -11.36
C PHE A 57 -1.44 -8.50 -9.93
N ILE A 58 -1.21 -9.41 -8.98
CA ILE A 58 -1.20 -9.13 -7.55
C ILE A 58 0.09 -9.69 -6.96
N PRO A 59 1.14 -8.89 -6.80
CA PRO A 59 2.37 -9.36 -6.16
C PRO A 59 2.18 -9.50 -4.64
N GLU A 60 2.88 -10.46 -4.04
CA GLU A 60 3.34 -10.30 -2.68
C GLU A 60 4.57 -9.40 -2.73
N MET A 61 4.45 -8.19 -2.22
CA MET A 61 5.51 -7.20 -2.35
C MET A 61 6.79 -7.66 -1.62
N ARG A 62 7.96 -7.10 -1.99
CA ARG A 62 9.26 -7.40 -1.33
C ARG A 62 9.13 -7.35 0.19
N GLY A 63 9.56 -8.42 0.87
CA GLY A 63 9.47 -8.55 2.32
C GLY A 63 8.20 -9.20 2.84
N TYR A 64 7.30 -9.64 1.96
CA TYR A 64 6.01 -10.24 2.32
C TYR A 64 5.86 -11.65 1.72
N GLY A 65 5.20 -12.53 2.47
CA GLY A 65 4.74 -13.83 2.00
C GLY A 65 5.84 -14.70 1.43
N ARG A 66 5.69 -15.07 0.16
CA ARG A 66 6.63 -15.93 -0.57
C ARG A 66 7.68 -15.15 -1.36
N SER A 67 7.57 -13.83 -1.41
CA SER A 67 8.60 -12.97 -2.00
C SER A 67 9.83 -12.92 -1.11
N SER A 68 10.99 -12.68 -1.71
CA SER A 68 12.23 -12.53 -0.96
C SER A 68 12.14 -11.41 0.07
N ALA A 69 12.77 -11.66 1.24
CA ALA A 69 12.90 -10.68 2.32
C ALA A 69 14.38 -10.42 2.65
N PRO A 70 15.10 -9.60 1.87
CA PRO A 70 16.50 -9.28 2.11
C PRO A 70 16.74 -8.75 3.52
N ARG A 71 17.90 -9.09 4.12
CA ARG A 71 18.22 -8.64 5.47
C ARG A 71 18.76 -7.21 5.56
N ASP A 72 19.22 -6.65 4.45
CA ASP A 72 19.68 -5.26 4.40
C ASP A 72 18.48 -4.31 4.37
N PRO A 73 18.26 -3.44 5.38
CA PRO A 73 17.19 -2.45 5.33
C PRO A 73 17.25 -1.56 4.09
N ALA A 74 18.43 -1.26 3.57
CA ALA A 74 18.61 -0.42 2.38
C ALA A 74 18.06 -1.07 1.09
N ALA A 75 17.72 -2.36 1.11
CA ALA A 75 17.11 -3.06 -0.01
C ALA A 75 15.60 -2.75 -0.19
N TYR A 76 15.01 -1.89 0.63
CA TYR A 76 13.57 -1.63 0.65
C TYR A 76 13.20 -0.18 0.34
N ASP A 77 14.10 0.59 -0.26
CA ASP A 77 13.76 1.94 -0.71
C ASP A 77 12.77 1.92 -1.89
N LEU A 78 12.02 2.99 -2.03
CA LEU A 78 10.90 3.10 -2.95
C LEU A 78 11.30 2.89 -4.43
N ILE A 79 12.49 3.35 -4.84
CA ILE A 79 13.00 3.11 -6.21
C ILE A 79 13.29 1.63 -6.44
N THR A 80 13.82 0.95 -5.41
CA THR A 80 14.06 -0.50 -5.46
C THR A 80 12.75 -1.27 -5.52
N LEU A 81 11.73 -0.87 -4.75
CA LEU A 81 10.38 -1.47 -4.81
C LEU A 81 9.71 -1.27 -6.17
N CYS A 82 9.84 -0.09 -6.77
CA CYS A 82 9.40 0.16 -8.15
C CYS A 82 10.15 -0.76 -9.13
N GLY A 83 11.46 -0.94 -8.95
CA GLY A 83 12.29 -1.83 -9.78
C GLY A 83 11.82 -3.28 -9.77
N ASP A 84 11.24 -3.78 -8.67
CA ASP A 84 10.66 -5.12 -8.62
C ASP A 84 9.48 -5.27 -9.58
N ILE A 85 8.59 -4.27 -9.58
CA ILE A 85 7.41 -4.26 -10.44
C ILE A 85 7.82 -4.03 -11.91
N GLN A 86 8.77 -3.13 -12.17
CA GLN A 86 9.34 -2.92 -13.51
C GLN A 86 9.93 -4.22 -14.06
N GLY A 87 10.76 -4.91 -13.27
CA GLY A 87 11.34 -6.21 -13.66
C GLY A 87 10.28 -7.28 -13.91
N ALA A 88 9.19 -7.30 -13.14
CA ALA A 88 8.09 -8.22 -13.37
C ALA A 88 7.31 -7.87 -14.66
N MET A 89 7.06 -6.59 -14.92
CA MET A 89 6.47 -6.13 -16.17
C MET A 89 7.33 -6.51 -17.38
N ASP A 90 8.67 -6.40 -17.26
CA ASP A 90 9.62 -6.77 -18.31
C ASP A 90 9.60 -8.28 -18.58
N ALA A 91 9.65 -9.09 -17.51
CA ALA A 91 9.58 -10.55 -17.62
C ALA A 91 8.27 -11.05 -18.25
N LEU A 92 7.18 -10.28 -18.12
CA LEU A 92 5.86 -10.56 -18.69
C LEU A 92 5.63 -9.87 -20.04
N GLY A 93 6.58 -9.12 -20.57
CA GLY A 93 6.48 -8.40 -21.84
C GLY A 93 5.42 -7.29 -21.88
N GLN A 94 5.05 -6.74 -20.72
CA GLN A 94 3.97 -5.76 -20.60
C GLN A 94 4.43 -4.34 -20.96
N GLN A 95 3.79 -3.76 -21.96
CA GLN A 95 4.13 -2.42 -22.46
C GLN A 95 3.15 -1.33 -22.01
N GLN A 96 1.95 -1.70 -21.62
CA GLN A 96 0.92 -0.80 -21.12
C GLN A 96 0.22 -1.42 -19.94
N VAL A 97 0.14 -0.69 -18.83
CA VAL A 97 -0.43 -1.18 -17.56
C VAL A 97 -1.24 -0.09 -16.86
N CYS A 98 -2.18 -0.49 -16.02
CA CYS A 98 -2.73 0.37 -14.98
C CYS A 98 -2.18 -0.06 -13.62
N MET A 99 -1.73 0.89 -12.81
CA MET A 99 -1.26 0.66 -11.45
C MET A 99 -2.32 1.07 -10.44
N VAL A 100 -2.66 0.16 -9.53
CA VAL A 100 -3.58 0.41 -8.41
C VAL A 100 -2.83 0.07 -7.12
N GLY A 101 -2.71 1.01 -6.22
CA GLY A 101 -2.00 0.82 -4.95
C GLY A 101 -2.81 1.26 -3.75
N HIS A 102 -2.67 0.53 -2.64
CA HIS A 102 -3.24 0.89 -1.34
C HIS A 102 -2.13 1.02 -0.30
N ASP A 103 -2.26 1.96 0.63
CA ASP A 103 -1.27 2.26 1.68
C ASP A 103 0.14 2.41 1.06
N TRP A 104 1.16 1.66 1.45
CA TRP A 104 2.48 1.68 0.82
C TRP A 104 2.50 1.29 -0.67
N GLY A 105 1.51 0.51 -1.12
CA GLY A 105 1.34 0.23 -2.54
C GLY A 105 0.99 1.47 -3.37
N ALA A 106 0.33 2.48 -2.77
CA ALA A 106 0.03 3.74 -3.46
C ALA A 106 1.29 4.57 -3.77
N PRO A 107 2.23 4.85 -2.84
CA PRO A 107 3.53 5.42 -3.18
C PRO A 107 4.27 4.69 -4.29
N VAL A 108 4.27 3.35 -4.30
CA VAL A 108 4.88 2.57 -5.40
C VAL A 108 4.16 2.84 -6.72
N ALA A 109 2.81 2.81 -6.74
CA ALA A 109 2.02 3.09 -7.94
C ALA A 109 2.26 4.50 -8.48
N TRP A 110 2.28 5.53 -7.59
CA TRP A 110 2.57 6.91 -7.96
C TRP A 110 3.97 7.09 -8.56
N HIS A 111 4.97 6.45 -7.96
CA HIS A 111 6.35 6.55 -8.44
C HIS A 111 6.55 5.79 -9.75
N LEU A 112 5.87 4.65 -9.94
CA LEU A 112 5.87 3.96 -11.23
C LEU A 112 5.27 4.82 -12.36
N ALA A 113 4.23 5.59 -12.08
CA ALA A 113 3.68 6.54 -13.06
C ALA A 113 4.70 7.62 -13.48
N LEU A 114 5.60 8.04 -12.57
CA LEU A 114 6.69 8.97 -12.89
C LEU A 114 7.86 8.31 -13.60
N LEU A 115 8.24 7.10 -13.17
CA LEU A 115 9.42 6.38 -13.67
C LEU A 115 9.16 5.72 -15.03
N GLU A 116 7.93 5.28 -15.27
CA GLU A 116 7.49 4.56 -16.48
C GLU A 116 6.32 5.27 -17.17
N PRO A 117 6.45 6.58 -17.49
CA PRO A 117 5.31 7.37 -17.98
C PRO A 117 4.76 6.89 -19.33
N GLN A 118 5.53 6.13 -20.11
CA GLN A 118 5.10 5.56 -21.38
C GLN A 118 4.33 4.23 -21.17
N ARG A 119 4.57 3.53 -20.07
CA ARG A 119 3.99 2.22 -19.79
C ARG A 119 2.79 2.31 -18.84
N VAL A 120 2.86 3.16 -17.82
CA VAL A 120 1.73 3.40 -16.91
C VAL A 120 0.76 4.36 -17.57
N GLN A 121 -0.38 3.84 -18.02
CA GLN A 121 -1.39 4.62 -18.75
C GLN A 121 -2.42 5.26 -17.82
N ALA A 122 -2.67 4.64 -16.68
CA ALA A 122 -3.55 5.14 -15.64
C ALA A 122 -3.03 4.71 -14.27
N VAL A 123 -3.31 5.48 -13.24
CA VAL A 123 -2.86 5.18 -11.87
C VAL A 123 -3.98 5.43 -10.87
N VAL A 124 -4.12 4.52 -9.90
CA VAL A 124 -5.07 4.63 -8.80
C VAL A 124 -4.33 4.49 -7.49
N GLY A 125 -4.52 5.44 -6.59
CA GLY A 125 -4.02 5.34 -5.21
C GLY A 125 -5.17 5.36 -4.21
N MET A 126 -5.01 4.58 -3.15
CA MET A 126 -5.97 4.50 -2.07
C MET A 126 -5.27 4.78 -0.74
N SER A 127 -5.92 5.57 0.11
CA SER A 127 -5.49 5.99 1.44
C SER A 127 -4.27 6.94 1.45
N VAL A 128 -3.19 6.64 0.74
CA VAL A 128 -1.96 7.46 0.76
C VAL A 128 -1.85 8.34 -0.49
N PRO A 129 -1.93 9.68 -0.33
CA PRO A 129 -1.87 10.62 -1.45
C PRO A 129 -0.47 10.79 -2.02
N PHE A 130 -0.37 11.30 -3.26
CA PHE A 130 0.89 11.70 -3.85
C PHE A 130 1.31 13.09 -3.40
N GLY A 131 2.46 13.19 -2.73
CA GLY A 131 3.02 14.46 -2.23
C GLY A 131 4.21 14.99 -3.03
N GLY A 132 4.66 14.25 -4.05
CA GLY A 132 5.92 14.56 -4.73
C GLY A 132 7.14 14.36 -3.83
N ARG A 133 8.31 14.76 -4.30
CA ARG A 133 9.53 14.76 -3.49
C ARG A 133 9.53 15.94 -2.52
N PRO A 134 9.64 15.70 -1.20
CA PRO A 134 9.69 16.79 -0.22
C PRO A 134 11.00 17.60 -0.35
N LYS A 135 10.97 18.87 0.04
CA LYS A 135 12.15 19.76 -0.01
C LYS A 135 13.30 19.31 0.88
N GLN A 136 12.99 18.61 1.96
CA GLN A 136 13.97 18.08 2.93
C GLN A 136 13.51 16.70 3.41
N PRO A 137 14.42 15.87 3.92
CA PRO A 137 14.06 14.54 4.41
C PRO A 137 13.13 14.62 5.62
N ALA A 138 12.16 13.69 5.68
CA ALA A 138 11.05 13.77 6.63
C ALA A 138 11.44 13.38 8.07
N ILE A 139 12.35 12.41 8.25
CA ILE A 139 12.63 11.82 9.58
C ILE A 139 13.18 12.84 10.57
N GLY A 140 14.09 13.71 10.12
CA GLY A 140 14.65 14.78 10.98
C GLY A 140 13.57 15.74 11.50
N LEU A 141 12.66 16.15 10.62
CA LEU A 141 11.53 17.01 11.00
C LEU A 141 10.54 16.28 11.92
N MET A 142 10.21 15.02 11.61
CA MET A 142 9.33 14.21 12.46
C MET A 142 9.89 14.07 13.88
N ARG A 143 11.19 13.83 14.04
CA ARG A 143 11.84 13.76 15.36
C ARG A 143 11.72 15.07 16.15
N GLN A 144 11.81 16.22 15.48
CA GLN A 144 11.63 17.52 16.15
C GLN A 144 10.17 17.74 16.56
N LEU A 145 9.21 17.43 15.69
CA LEU A 145 7.78 17.62 15.93
C LEU A 145 7.21 16.67 17.01
N HIS A 146 7.78 15.47 17.12
CA HIS A 146 7.32 14.42 18.02
C HIS A 146 8.33 14.06 19.11
N ALA A 147 9.16 15.02 19.55
CA ALA A 147 10.19 14.76 20.55
C ALA A 147 9.64 14.20 21.87
N GLU A 148 8.44 14.63 22.28
CA GLU A 148 7.79 14.22 23.53
C GLU A 148 6.62 13.25 23.32
N HIS A 149 6.31 12.91 22.06
CA HIS A 149 5.15 12.10 21.70
C HIS A 149 5.55 10.89 20.84
N PHE A 150 4.86 9.80 21.05
CA PHE A 150 4.98 8.62 20.22
C PHE A 150 4.53 8.95 18.77
N HIS A 151 5.33 8.50 17.79
CA HIS A 151 4.95 8.48 16.39
C HIS A 151 5.38 7.16 15.78
N TYR A 152 4.44 6.41 15.19
CA TYR A 152 4.68 5.04 14.73
C TYR A 152 5.80 4.94 13.69
N ILE A 153 5.94 5.92 12.76
CA ILE A 153 7.05 5.93 11.78
C ILE A 153 8.40 6.05 12.50
N LEU A 154 8.50 6.86 13.56
CA LEU A 154 9.73 6.98 14.34
C LEU A 154 10.01 5.72 15.16
N TYR A 155 8.97 5.09 15.71
CA TYR A 155 9.07 3.81 16.41
C TYR A 155 9.59 2.69 15.52
N PHE A 156 9.23 2.70 14.22
CA PHE A 156 9.68 1.72 13.25
C PHE A 156 11.12 1.92 12.75
N GLN A 157 11.76 3.07 13.05
CA GLN A 157 13.12 3.33 12.57
C GLN A 157 14.18 2.43 13.22
N GLU A 158 14.01 2.05 14.48
CA GLU A 158 14.97 1.21 15.19
C GLU A 158 14.72 -0.26 14.91
N VAL A 159 15.74 -0.92 14.35
CA VAL A 159 15.66 -2.34 13.99
C VAL A 159 15.51 -3.20 15.25
N GLY A 160 14.55 -4.11 15.23
CA GLY A 160 14.27 -5.06 16.30
C GLY A 160 13.27 -4.56 17.34
N VAL A 161 12.99 -3.26 17.43
CA VAL A 161 12.08 -2.71 18.47
C VAL A 161 10.62 -3.02 18.14
N ALA A 162 10.16 -2.64 16.95
CA ALA A 162 8.79 -2.93 16.52
C ALA A 162 8.59 -4.42 16.24
N GLU A 163 9.61 -5.10 15.68
CA GLU A 163 9.60 -6.55 15.47
C GLU A 163 9.38 -7.28 16.79
N ALA A 164 10.09 -6.93 17.87
CA ALA A 164 9.94 -7.58 19.16
C ALA A 164 8.51 -7.49 19.73
N GLU A 165 7.78 -6.41 19.43
CA GLU A 165 6.38 -6.26 19.84
C GLU A 165 5.43 -7.02 18.91
N MET A 166 5.63 -6.91 17.57
CA MET A 166 4.68 -7.43 16.59
C MET A 166 4.86 -8.93 16.32
N ASP A 167 6.11 -9.43 16.29
CA ASP A 167 6.42 -10.84 16.04
C ASP A 167 6.14 -11.72 17.27
N ALA A 168 6.05 -11.13 18.45
CA ALA A 168 5.70 -11.88 19.66
C ALA A 168 4.35 -12.60 19.56
N ASP A 169 3.39 -12.01 18.84
CA ASP A 169 2.08 -12.60 18.57
C ASP A 169 1.53 -11.99 17.27
N ILE A 170 1.92 -12.55 16.14
CA ILE A 170 1.52 -12.09 14.79
C ILE A 170 0.00 -12.01 14.64
N PRO A 171 -0.80 -13.04 15.01
CA PRO A 171 -2.26 -12.95 14.96
C PRO A 171 -2.82 -11.78 15.78
N ARG A 172 -2.31 -11.55 16.99
CA ARG A 172 -2.74 -10.42 17.83
C ARG A 172 -2.36 -9.08 17.19
N ALA A 173 -1.13 -8.93 16.71
CA ALA A 173 -0.66 -7.72 16.03
C ALA A 173 -1.56 -7.36 14.84
N LEU A 174 -1.85 -8.32 13.98
CA LEU A 174 -2.72 -8.14 12.82
C LEU A 174 -4.16 -7.80 13.24
N ARG A 175 -4.74 -8.49 14.23
CA ARG A 175 -6.10 -8.18 14.72
C ARG A 175 -6.20 -6.74 15.24
N LEU A 176 -5.20 -6.30 15.99
CA LEU A 176 -5.15 -4.92 16.51
C LEU A 176 -5.07 -3.90 15.38
N MET A 177 -4.16 -4.10 14.41
CA MET A 177 -3.99 -3.17 13.29
C MET A 177 -5.26 -3.12 12.41
N LEU A 178 -5.78 -4.29 11.99
CA LEU A 178 -6.97 -4.35 11.14
C LEU A 178 -8.20 -3.73 11.80
N HIS A 179 -8.35 -3.85 13.12
CA HIS A 179 -9.46 -3.27 13.86
C HIS A 179 -9.30 -1.76 14.06
N ASN A 180 -8.15 -1.33 14.60
CA ASN A 180 -7.98 0.06 15.05
C ASN A 180 -7.77 1.07 13.89
N LEU A 181 -7.53 0.59 12.68
CA LEU A 181 -7.48 1.41 11.47
C LEU A 181 -8.76 1.31 10.62
N SER A 182 -9.73 0.47 11.00
CA SER A 182 -11.02 0.35 10.32
C SER A 182 -12.05 1.36 10.84
N ALA A 183 -13.16 1.52 10.13
CA ALA A 183 -14.29 2.35 10.55
C ALA A 183 -15.00 1.82 11.82
N ALA A 184 -14.63 0.64 12.33
CA ALA A 184 -15.16 0.12 13.59
C ALA A 184 -14.71 0.93 14.82
N VAL A 185 -13.65 1.72 14.69
CA VAL A 185 -13.07 2.54 15.75
C VAL A 185 -12.95 3.98 15.27
N PRO A 186 -13.30 4.99 16.09
CA PRO A 186 -13.06 6.38 15.72
C PRO A 186 -11.59 6.63 15.37
N LYS A 187 -11.32 7.30 14.26
CA LYS A 187 -9.95 7.56 13.76
C LYS A 187 -9.03 8.22 14.80
N ASP A 188 -9.60 9.02 15.70
CA ASP A 188 -8.88 9.68 16.77
C ASP A 188 -8.27 8.70 17.78
N CYS A 189 -8.76 7.46 17.86
CA CYS A 189 -8.16 6.44 18.72
C CYS A 189 -6.74 6.04 18.25
N PHE A 190 -6.51 5.92 16.93
CA PHE A 190 -5.18 5.68 16.39
C PHE A 190 -4.27 6.92 16.51
N LEU A 191 -4.86 8.11 16.36
CA LEU A 191 -4.16 9.40 16.44
C LEU A 191 -3.96 9.90 17.87
N GLN A 192 -4.44 9.18 18.88
CA GLN A 192 -4.32 9.58 20.26
C GLN A 192 -2.88 9.82 20.66
N ALA A 193 -2.61 10.97 21.29
CA ALA A 193 -1.29 11.31 21.77
C ALA A 193 -0.84 10.30 22.84
N LYS A 194 0.33 9.71 22.64
CA LYS A 194 0.99 8.81 23.58
C LYS A 194 2.35 9.42 23.96
N PRO A 195 2.89 9.12 25.16
CA PRO A 195 4.24 9.56 25.52
C PRO A 195 5.30 8.94 24.61
N ALA A 196 6.44 9.59 24.43
CA ALA A 196 7.51 9.15 23.52
C ALA A 196 7.99 7.69 23.77
N GLY A 197 7.96 7.20 25.01
CA GLY A 197 8.33 5.82 25.36
C GLY A 197 7.22 4.79 25.20
N ALA A 198 6.06 5.15 24.65
CA ALA A 198 4.96 4.21 24.41
C ALA A 198 5.32 3.19 23.32
N LYS A 199 4.61 2.06 23.34
CA LYS A 199 4.65 1.03 22.31
C LYS A 199 3.54 1.23 21.26
N LEU A 200 3.65 0.52 20.14
CA LEU A 200 2.68 0.62 19.04
C LEU A 200 1.26 0.32 19.52
N PHE A 201 1.08 -0.78 20.25
CA PHE A 201 -0.24 -1.26 20.66
C PHE A 201 -0.80 -0.64 21.94
N ASP A 202 -0.03 0.23 22.62
CA ASP A 202 -0.55 0.94 23.80
C ASP A 202 -1.76 1.80 23.41
N GLY A 203 -2.86 1.65 24.16
CA GLY A 203 -4.12 2.36 23.93
C GLY A 203 -4.96 1.87 22.76
N MET A 204 -4.50 0.87 21.99
CA MET A 204 -5.34 0.25 20.96
C MET A 204 -6.44 -0.60 21.59
N GLN A 205 -7.62 -0.56 20.97
CA GLN A 205 -8.75 -1.38 21.40
C GLN A 205 -8.56 -2.82 20.95
N ALA A 206 -8.66 -3.76 21.90
CA ALA A 206 -8.65 -5.19 21.57
C ALA A 206 -10.02 -5.59 20.98
N PRO A 207 -10.07 -6.09 19.73
CA PRO A 207 -11.34 -6.48 19.13
C PRO A 207 -11.88 -7.78 19.74
N LEU A 208 -13.20 -7.86 19.90
CA LEU A 208 -13.89 -9.10 20.30
C LEU A 208 -14.02 -10.08 19.14
N SER A 209 -14.00 -9.58 17.90
CA SER A 209 -14.11 -10.35 16.66
C SER A 209 -13.31 -9.65 15.54
N LEU A 210 -13.09 -10.34 14.45
CA LEU A 210 -12.58 -9.72 13.22
C LEU A 210 -13.58 -8.68 12.70
N PRO A 211 -13.12 -7.64 11.98
CA PRO A 211 -14.01 -6.75 11.24
C PRO A 211 -14.91 -7.53 10.28
N ALA A 212 -16.15 -7.06 10.07
CA ALA A 212 -17.16 -7.77 9.26
C ALA A 212 -16.68 -8.12 7.84
N TRP A 213 -15.80 -7.32 7.26
CA TRP A 213 -15.22 -7.52 5.94
C TRP A 213 -14.08 -8.57 5.92
N CYS A 214 -13.60 -9.04 7.08
CA CYS A 214 -12.48 -9.97 7.20
C CYS A 214 -12.94 -11.30 7.84
N SER A 215 -13.22 -12.30 7.02
CA SER A 215 -13.51 -13.65 7.51
C SER A 215 -12.28 -14.31 8.15
N GLU A 216 -12.47 -15.35 8.97
CA GLU A 216 -11.36 -16.13 9.55
C GLU A 216 -10.45 -16.73 8.46
N ALA A 217 -11.01 -17.14 7.32
CA ALA A 217 -10.23 -17.63 6.19
C ALA A 217 -9.38 -16.51 5.54
N ALA A 218 -9.94 -15.31 5.40
CA ALA A 218 -9.19 -14.15 4.93
C ALA A 218 -8.08 -13.76 5.91
N PHE A 219 -8.39 -13.73 7.20
CA PHE A 219 -7.42 -13.44 8.24
C PHE A 219 -6.25 -14.43 8.27
N ALA A 220 -6.53 -15.72 8.04
CA ALA A 220 -5.50 -16.75 7.98
C ALA A 220 -4.46 -16.49 6.86
N GLU A 221 -4.85 -15.90 5.72
CA GLU A 221 -3.90 -15.51 4.65
C GLU A 221 -2.99 -14.35 5.10
N TYR A 222 -3.49 -13.37 5.87
CA TYR A 222 -2.65 -12.33 6.48
C TYR A 222 -1.64 -12.96 7.46
N VAL A 223 -2.11 -13.81 8.38
CA VAL A 223 -1.23 -14.49 9.35
C VAL A 223 -0.16 -15.31 8.65
N LYS A 224 -0.52 -16.07 7.62
CA LYS A 224 0.41 -16.88 6.83
C LYS A 224 1.47 -16.03 6.12
N THR A 225 1.09 -14.87 5.59
CA THR A 225 2.02 -13.93 4.95
C THR A 225 3.10 -13.47 5.93
N PHE A 226 2.70 -13.04 7.13
CA PHE A 226 3.65 -12.55 8.13
C PHE A 226 4.37 -13.67 8.89
N ALA A 227 3.80 -14.87 9.00
CA ALA A 227 4.48 -16.03 9.57
C ALA A 227 5.72 -16.46 8.76
N ALA A 228 5.81 -16.08 7.49
CA ALA A 228 6.95 -16.43 6.64
C ALA A 228 8.25 -15.71 7.04
N HIS A 229 8.18 -14.42 7.38
CA HIS A 229 9.34 -13.55 7.61
C HIS A 229 9.21 -12.62 8.82
N GLY A 230 8.13 -12.70 9.59
CA GLY A 230 7.78 -11.67 10.58
C GLY A 230 7.47 -10.33 9.91
N PHE A 231 7.52 -9.26 10.70
CA PHE A 231 7.29 -7.90 10.22
C PHE A 231 8.54 -7.19 9.71
N TYR A 232 9.73 -7.80 9.85
CA TYR A 232 11.01 -7.17 9.52
C TYR A 232 11.06 -6.57 8.12
N GLY A 233 10.73 -7.36 7.08
CA GLY A 233 10.75 -6.91 5.69
C GLY A 233 9.81 -5.73 5.46
N ALA A 234 8.59 -5.82 5.97
CA ALA A 234 7.56 -4.79 5.87
C ALA A 234 7.95 -3.50 6.61
N LEU A 235 8.54 -3.60 7.79
CA LEU A 235 9.00 -2.45 8.57
C LEU A 235 10.17 -1.71 7.92
N ASN A 236 10.98 -2.39 7.12
CA ASN A 236 12.08 -1.75 6.40
C ASN A 236 11.62 -0.74 5.35
N TRP A 237 10.39 -0.80 4.85
CA TRP A 237 9.84 0.24 3.99
C TRP A 237 9.81 1.59 4.70
N TYR A 238 9.44 1.62 5.98
CA TYR A 238 9.43 2.82 6.81
C TYR A 238 10.84 3.31 7.17
N ARG A 239 11.85 2.43 7.19
CA ARG A 239 13.25 2.79 7.48
C ARG A 239 13.94 3.50 6.33
N ASN A 240 13.31 3.53 5.15
CA ASN A 240 13.90 4.09 3.95
C ASN A 240 13.43 5.52 3.61
N PHE A 241 12.70 6.23 4.47
CA PHE A 241 12.27 7.62 4.19
C PHE A 241 13.44 8.52 3.77
N GLU A 242 14.56 8.46 4.50
CA GLU A 242 15.77 9.25 4.22
C GLU A 242 16.37 8.85 2.86
N ARG A 243 16.51 7.54 2.63
CA ARG A 243 17.05 6.98 1.39
C ARG A 243 16.11 7.25 0.20
N ASN A 244 14.81 7.19 0.41
CA ASN A 244 13.81 7.56 -0.60
C ASN A 244 14.01 9.01 -1.04
N TRP A 245 14.21 9.93 -0.10
CA TRP A 245 14.51 11.32 -0.41
C TRP A 245 15.80 11.47 -1.21
N GLN A 246 16.89 10.80 -0.79
CA GLN A 246 18.19 10.85 -1.48
C GLN A 246 18.11 10.29 -2.91
N ARG A 247 17.37 9.19 -3.12
CA ARG A 247 17.30 8.50 -4.41
C ARG A 247 16.26 9.07 -5.37
N SER A 248 15.38 9.94 -4.92
CA SER A 248 14.31 10.54 -5.73
C SER A 248 14.63 11.94 -6.27
N ASP A 249 15.91 12.35 -6.28
CA ASP A 249 16.30 13.71 -6.70
C ASP A 249 15.85 14.03 -8.14
N ALA A 250 16.00 13.08 -9.05
CA ALA A 250 15.54 13.20 -10.43
C ALA A 250 14.01 13.39 -10.58
N LEU A 251 13.22 13.04 -9.55
CA LEU A 251 11.77 13.19 -9.56
C LEU A 251 11.30 14.53 -8.95
N ALA A 252 12.23 15.40 -8.54
CA ALA A 252 11.90 16.69 -7.94
C ALA A 252 11.09 17.56 -8.89
N GLY A 253 9.90 17.99 -8.46
CA GLY A 253 9.01 18.85 -9.25
C GLY A 253 8.27 18.15 -10.39
N MET A 254 8.43 16.86 -10.59
CA MET A 254 7.67 16.12 -11.59
C MET A 254 6.19 16.02 -11.21
N GLN A 255 5.36 15.99 -12.24
CA GLN A 255 3.90 15.81 -12.12
C GLN A 255 3.50 14.45 -12.72
N ILE A 256 2.48 13.84 -12.17
CA ILE A 256 1.84 12.65 -12.74
C ILE A 256 0.89 13.12 -13.84
N ALA A 257 1.27 12.91 -15.09
CA ALA A 257 0.52 13.37 -16.27
C ALA A 257 -0.60 12.40 -16.70
N GLN A 258 -0.59 11.18 -16.19
CA GLN A 258 -1.60 10.16 -16.47
C GLN A 258 -2.94 10.51 -15.82
N SER A 259 -4.04 9.96 -16.35
CA SER A 259 -5.32 9.94 -15.64
C SER A 259 -5.13 9.24 -14.30
N ALA A 260 -5.58 9.87 -13.24
CA ALA A 260 -5.37 9.39 -11.88
C ALA A 260 -6.66 9.40 -11.07
N LEU A 261 -6.87 8.34 -10.28
CA LEU A 261 -7.95 8.25 -9.31
C LEU A 261 -7.36 8.16 -7.90
N PHE A 262 -7.91 8.91 -6.96
CA PHE A 262 -7.57 8.82 -5.55
C PHE A 262 -8.81 8.56 -4.70
N LEU A 263 -8.76 7.52 -3.86
CA LEU A 263 -9.84 7.13 -2.97
C LEU A 263 -9.37 7.22 -1.52
N LEU A 264 -10.19 7.81 -0.65
CA LEU A 264 -9.90 7.96 0.78
C LEU A 264 -11.15 7.66 1.61
N GLY A 265 -11.01 6.95 2.71
CA GLY A 265 -12.05 6.79 3.72
C GLY A 265 -12.15 8.04 4.62
N ASP A 266 -13.34 8.48 4.97
CA ASP A 266 -13.56 9.66 5.83
C ASP A 266 -13.09 9.42 7.28
N LEU A 267 -13.00 8.16 7.69
CA LEU A 267 -12.52 7.73 8.99
C LEU A 267 -11.07 7.20 8.95
N ASP A 268 -10.39 7.26 7.80
CA ASP A 268 -8.98 6.87 7.69
C ASP A 268 -8.08 7.88 8.43
N PRO A 269 -7.29 7.47 9.45
CA PRO A 269 -6.37 8.35 10.14
C PRO A 269 -5.30 8.96 9.23
N VAL A 270 -4.92 8.28 8.12
CA VAL A 270 -3.96 8.81 7.14
C VAL A 270 -4.47 10.11 6.51
N GLY A 271 -5.77 10.26 6.30
CA GLY A 271 -6.35 11.51 5.81
C GLY A 271 -6.08 12.71 6.71
N THR A 272 -5.96 12.50 8.03
CA THR A 272 -5.59 13.54 8.99
C THR A 272 -4.07 13.79 8.98
N LEU A 273 -3.26 12.71 8.98
CA LEU A 273 -1.81 12.80 8.95
C LEU A 273 -1.29 13.47 7.67
N GLU A 274 -1.93 13.18 6.54
CA GLU A 274 -1.55 13.66 5.21
C GLU A 274 -2.42 14.86 4.73
N ALA A 275 -3.08 15.56 5.63
CA ALA A 275 -3.98 16.67 5.28
C ALA A 275 -3.32 17.77 4.43
N TYR A 276 -2.03 18.05 4.65
CA TYR A 276 -1.27 19.00 3.84
C TYR A 276 -1.00 18.43 2.44
N THR A 277 -0.57 17.17 2.35
CA THR A 277 -0.30 16.47 1.07
C THR A 277 -1.55 16.41 0.20
N LEU A 278 -2.71 16.08 0.80
CA LEU A 278 -4.00 16.07 0.12
C LEU A 278 -4.35 17.41 -0.54
N LYS A 279 -4.06 18.53 0.13
CA LYS A 279 -4.28 19.88 -0.44
C LYS A 279 -3.33 20.21 -1.59
N GLN A 280 -2.13 19.63 -1.61
CA GLN A 280 -1.15 19.87 -2.68
C GLN A 280 -1.30 18.90 -3.86
N MET A 281 -1.86 17.72 -3.64
CA MET A 281 -1.95 16.65 -4.64
C MET A 281 -2.54 17.10 -5.99
N PRO A 282 -3.62 17.92 -6.06
CA PRO A 282 -4.16 18.38 -7.37
C PRO A 282 -3.20 19.22 -8.19
N LYS A 283 -2.17 19.82 -7.57
CA LYS A 283 -1.13 20.57 -8.29
C LYS A 283 -0.07 19.66 -8.91
N LEU A 284 0.10 18.46 -8.32
CA LEU A 284 1.09 17.48 -8.73
C LEU A 284 0.49 16.42 -9.66
N VAL A 285 -0.83 16.31 -9.71
CA VAL A 285 -1.58 15.35 -10.50
C VAL A 285 -2.71 16.10 -11.23
N PRO A 286 -2.43 16.74 -12.40
CA PRO A 286 -3.40 17.61 -13.07
C PRO A 286 -4.69 16.91 -13.53
N HIS A 287 -4.65 15.60 -13.79
CA HIS A 287 -5.79 14.79 -14.23
C HIS A 287 -6.33 13.89 -13.11
N LEU A 288 -6.41 14.44 -11.90
CA LEU A 288 -6.83 13.74 -10.70
C LEU A 288 -8.34 13.78 -10.51
N GLU A 289 -8.94 12.60 -10.37
CA GLU A 289 -10.27 12.36 -9.83
C GLU A 289 -10.15 11.91 -8.37
N GLN A 290 -10.93 12.50 -7.46
CA GLN A 290 -10.85 12.18 -6.02
C GLN A 290 -12.22 11.86 -5.45
N HIS A 291 -12.30 10.82 -4.62
CA HIS A 291 -13.52 10.49 -3.88
C HIS A 291 -13.23 10.25 -2.41
N LEU A 292 -14.06 10.80 -1.55
CA LEU A 292 -14.10 10.52 -0.12
C LEU A 292 -15.25 9.57 0.17
N LEU A 293 -14.96 8.37 0.67
CA LEU A 293 -15.94 7.35 0.96
C LEU A 293 -16.40 7.47 2.41
N ALA A 294 -17.71 7.61 2.59
CA ALA A 294 -18.31 7.77 3.91
C ALA A 294 -18.33 6.46 4.70
N ASN A 295 -18.19 6.56 6.03
CA ASN A 295 -18.18 5.43 6.96
C ASN A 295 -17.10 4.37 6.57
N CYS A 296 -15.95 4.83 6.17
CA CYS A 296 -14.86 4.01 5.68
C CYS A 296 -13.55 4.37 6.39
N GLY A 297 -12.87 3.37 6.93
CA GLY A 297 -11.53 3.51 7.53
C GLY A 297 -10.44 3.33 6.49
N HIS A 298 -9.30 2.81 6.96
CA HIS A 298 -8.09 2.65 6.16
C HIS A 298 -8.20 1.53 5.12
N TRP A 299 -8.91 0.44 5.42
CA TRP A 299 -8.97 -0.75 4.56
C TRP A 299 -10.05 -0.61 3.47
N ILE A 300 -9.99 0.49 2.74
CA ILE A 300 -11.03 1.02 1.86
C ILE A 300 -11.53 -0.01 0.83
N GLN A 301 -10.60 -0.78 0.20
CA GLN A 301 -10.91 -1.82 -0.79
C GLN A 301 -11.61 -3.04 -0.17
N ASN A 302 -11.63 -3.14 1.15
CA ASN A 302 -12.30 -4.19 1.91
C ASN A 302 -13.56 -3.68 2.60
N GLU A 303 -13.51 -2.50 3.22
CA GLU A 303 -14.61 -1.92 3.99
C GLU A 303 -15.75 -1.44 3.09
N GLN A 304 -15.42 -0.86 1.93
CA GLN A 304 -16.37 -0.33 0.95
C GLN A 304 -16.14 -0.95 -0.44
N ALA A 305 -15.97 -2.28 -0.47
CA ALA A 305 -15.57 -3.00 -1.67
C ALA A 305 -16.47 -2.75 -2.88
N GLU A 306 -17.79 -2.71 -2.70
CA GLU A 306 -18.76 -2.47 -3.78
C GLU A 306 -18.58 -1.05 -4.38
N GLN A 307 -18.44 -0.04 -3.52
CA GLN A 307 -18.26 1.34 -3.96
C GLN A 307 -16.89 1.54 -4.62
N VAL A 308 -15.84 0.96 -4.04
CA VAL A 308 -14.49 0.96 -4.63
C VAL A 308 -14.50 0.30 -6.00
N ASN A 309 -15.14 -0.86 -6.14
CA ASN A 309 -15.24 -1.56 -7.42
C ASN A 309 -16.00 -0.74 -8.47
N ALA A 310 -17.09 -0.09 -8.09
CA ALA A 310 -17.85 0.76 -9.00
C ALA A 310 -17.02 1.94 -9.51
N LEU A 311 -16.34 2.66 -8.61
CA LEU A 311 -15.48 3.79 -8.95
C LEU A 311 -14.26 3.35 -9.80
N LEU A 312 -13.63 2.25 -9.42
CA LEU A 312 -12.48 1.71 -10.13
C LEU A 312 -12.85 1.29 -11.57
N LEU A 313 -13.95 0.55 -11.74
CA LEU A 313 -14.40 0.10 -13.05
C LEU A 313 -14.86 1.26 -13.95
N ASP A 314 -15.57 2.24 -13.40
CA ASP A 314 -15.96 3.44 -14.14
C ASP A 314 -14.73 4.25 -14.59
N PHE A 315 -13.75 4.45 -13.69
CA PHE A 315 -12.49 5.11 -14.03
C PHE A 315 -11.72 4.37 -15.11
N LEU A 316 -11.59 3.05 -14.99
CA LEU A 316 -10.90 2.22 -15.97
C LEU A 316 -11.60 2.24 -17.34
N ALA A 317 -12.94 2.15 -17.38
CA ALA A 317 -13.70 2.19 -18.62
C ALA A 317 -13.49 3.49 -19.41
N ARG A 318 -13.28 4.62 -18.72
CA ARG A 318 -13.03 5.93 -19.34
C ARG A 318 -11.57 6.15 -19.73
N ASN A 319 -10.62 5.65 -18.95
CA ASN A 319 -9.21 6.05 -19.04
C ASN A 319 -8.28 4.91 -19.46
N TYR A 320 -8.71 3.66 -19.31
CA TYR A 320 -7.92 2.46 -19.63
C TYR A 320 -8.86 1.30 -20.03
N PRO A 321 -9.68 1.44 -21.10
CA PRO A 321 -10.68 0.42 -21.46
C PRO A 321 -10.04 -0.94 -21.75
N ALA A 322 -10.74 -2.02 -21.35
CA ALA A 322 -10.31 -3.43 -21.48
C ALA A 322 -10.16 -3.88 -22.95
#